data_9635eee8b319cb2b4723b2430417d148
#
_entry.id   9635eee8b319cb2b4723b2430417d148
#
_cell.length_a   1.000
_cell.length_b   1.000
_cell.length_c   1.000
_cell.angle_alpha   90.00
_cell.angle_beta   90.00
_cell.angle_gamma   90.00
#
_symmetry.space_group_name_H-M   'P 1'
#
loop_
_entity.id
_entity.type
_entity.pdbx_description
1 polymer ?
#
loop_
_entity_poly.entity_id
_entity_poly.type
_entity_poly.pdbx_seq_one_letter_code
_entity_poly.pdbx_strand_id
1 'polypeptide(L)'
;EVRYLAYPRAGVGSPAFRKMASAWCADDAQDALTRLKLGKDIPDNVCDGNPITDQYKLGGRLGVTGTPALITAEGELIPGYLPADKLAKRLGL
;
A
#
# COMPACT_ATOMS: atom_id res chain seq x y z
N GLU A 1 8.57 -13.03 2.04
CA GLU A 1 8.58 -11.60 2.41
C GLU A 1 7.44 -10.87 1.71
N VAL A 2 6.71 -10.05 2.45
CA VAL A 2 5.65 -9.22 1.91
C VAL A 2 6.07 -7.76 2.03
N ARG A 3 6.02 -7.03 0.91
CA ARG A 3 6.32 -5.60 0.88
C ARG A 3 5.05 -4.82 0.60
N TYR A 4 4.75 -3.86 1.47
CA TYR A 4 3.62 -2.97 1.27
C TYR A 4 4.05 -1.72 0.53
N LEU A 5 3.29 -1.39 -0.51
CA LEU A 5 3.45 -0.16 -1.27
C LEU A 5 2.14 0.60 -1.20
N ALA A 6 2.21 1.91 -1.09
CA ALA A 6 1.03 2.75 -0.99
C ALA A 6 0.48 3.06 -2.38
N TYR A 7 -0.85 3.01 -2.49
CA TYR A 7 -1.54 3.41 -3.71
C TYR A 7 -2.79 4.21 -3.35
N PRO A 8 -2.66 5.53 -3.08
CA PRO A 8 -3.80 6.37 -2.75
C PRO A 8 -4.67 6.56 -4.00
N ARG A 9 -5.79 5.87 -4.06
CA ARG A 9 -6.65 5.80 -5.24
C ARG A 9 -7.13 7.18 -5.72
N ALA A 10 -7.32 8.12 -4.80
CA ALA A 10 -7.73 9.49 -5.13
C ALA A 10 -6.55 10.38 -5.56
N GLY A 11 -5.34 9.85 -5.58
CA GLY A 11 -4.16 10.53 -6.08
C GLY A 11 -3.34 11.26 -5.03
N VAL A 12 -2.26 11.87 -5.50
CA VAL A 12 -1.34 12.66 -4.67
C VAL A 12 -2.08 13.89 -4.13
N GLY A 13 -1.89 14.17 -2.83
CA GLY A 13 -2.53 15.30 -2.17
C GLY A 13 -3.92 15.01 -1.61
N SER A 14 -4.48 13.83 -1.83
CA SER A 14 -5.77 13.44 -1.27
C SER A 14 -5.66 13.18 0.24
N PRO A 15 -6.80 13.13 0.96
CA PRO A 15 -6.77 12.73 2.38
C PRO A 15 -6.15 11.35 2.59
N ALA A 16 -6.41 10.39 1.71
CA ALA A 16 -5.79 9.08 1.77
C ALA A 16 -4.27 9.15 1.59
N PHE A 17 -3.79 10.00 0.68
CA PHE A 17 -2.36 10.24 0.50
C PHE A 17 -1.73 10.72 1.81
N ARG A 18 -2.35 11.71 2.47
CA ARG A 18 -1.82 12.26 3.71
C ARG A 18 -1.74 11.22 4.82
N LYS A 19 -2.76 10.38 4.93
CA LYS A 19 -2.76 9.28 5.91
C LYS A 19 -1.64 8.29 5.64
N MET A 20 -1.48 7.88 4.40
CA MET A 20 -0.42 6.94 4.00
C MET A 20 0.96 7.54 4.23
N ALA A 21 1.19 8.79 3.83
CA ALA A 21 2.46 9.47 4.05
C ALA A 21 2.78 9.58 5.54
N SER A 22 1.79 9.92 6.36
CA SER A 22 1.96 10.01 7.81
C SER A 22 2.35 8.67 8.42
N ALA A 23 1.79 7.55 7.92
CA ALA A 23 2.15 6.23 8.39
C ALA A 23 3.60 5.89 8.02
N TRP A 24 4.02 6.17 6.79
CA TRP A 24 5.40 5.91 6.36
C TRP A 24 6.41 6.80 7.07
N CYS A 25 6.00 7.98 7.52
CA CYS A 25 6.86 8.92 8.25
C CYS A 25 6.84 8.72 9.76
N ALA A 26 6.02 7.82 10.27
CA ALA A 26 5.93 7.53 11.70
C ALA A 26 7.18 6.79 12.20
N ASP A 27 7.51 6.96 13.48
CA ASP A 27 8.63 6.25 14.10
C ASP A 27 8.44 4.74 14.00
N ASP A 28 7.21 4.26 14.20
CA ASP A 28 6.84 2.86 13.97
C ASP A 28 5.83 2.81 12.84
N ALA A 29 6.33 2.72 11.61
CA ALA A 29 5.48 2.74 10.41
C ALA A 29 4.56 1.52 10.36
N GLN A 30 5.00 0.36 10.82
CA GLN A 30 4.17 -0.85 10.82
C GLN A 30 2.97 -0.70 11.75
N ASP A 31 3.20 -0.18 12.97
CA ASP A 31 2.12 0.09 13.91
C ASP A 31 1.14 1.14 13.36
N ALA A 32 1.67 2.22 12.79
CA ALA A 32 0.84 3.28 12.20
C ALA A 32 -0.04 2.73 11.07
N LEU A 33 0.51 1.91 10.19
CA LEU A 33 -0.26 1.29 9.11
C LEU A 33 -1.34 0.36 9.65
N THR A 34 -1.02 -0.43 10.68
CA THR A 34 -1.99 -1.31 11.33
C THR A 34 -3.15 -0.50 11.92
N ARG A 35 -2.85 0.62 12.58
CA ARG A 35 -3.89 1.50 13.14
C ARG A 35 -4.80 2.02 12.04
N LEU A 36 -4.26 2.47 10.92
CA LEU A 36 -5.07 2.95 9.80
C LEU A 36 -5.97 1.84 9.25
N LYS A 37 -5.47 0.62 9.14
CA LYS A 37 -6.26 -0.52 8.66
C LYS A 37 -7.41 -0.86 9.62
N LEU A 38 -7.24 -0.59 10.91
CA LEU A 38 -8.28 -0.79 11.92
C LEU A 38 -9.25 0.39 12.01
N GLY A 39 -9.12 1.39 11.16
CA GLY A 39 -9.96 2.58 11.17
C GLY A 39 -9.61 3.59 12.26
N LYS A 40 -8.44 3.48 12.86
CA LYS A 40 -7.97 4.41 13.88
C LYS A 40 -7.18 5.55 13.25
N ASP A 41 -7.20 6.71 13.90
CA ASP A 41 -6.40 7.84 13.45
C ASP A 41 -4.96 7.74 13.95
N ILE A 42 -4.06 8.37 13.19
CA ILE A 42 -2.67 8.57 13.57
C ILE A 42 -2.34 10.06 13.46
N PRO A 43 -1.28 10.55 14.13
CA PRO A 43 -0.87 11.93 13.98
C PRO A 43 -0.53 12.27 12.53
N ASP A 44 -0.98 13.45 12.08
CA ASP A 44 -0.66 13.94 10.74
C ASP A 44 0.83 14.32 10.70
N ASN A 45 1.58 13.69 9.80
CA ASN A 45 3.03 13.87 9.71
C ASN A 45 3.51 13.55 8.29
N VAL A 46 3.18 14.43 7.36
CA VAL A 46 3.67 14.28 5.98
C VAL A 46 5.10 14.83 5.93
N CYS A 47 6.08 13.96 6.03
CA CYS A 47 7.48 14.36 6.02
C CYS A 47 8.01 14.52 4.59
N ASP A 48 9.06 15.33 4.46
CA ASP A 48 9.76 15.45 3.19
C ASP A 48 10.46 14.15 2.85
N GLY A 49 10.47 13.81 1.57
CA GLY A 49 11.12 12.58 1.11
C GLY A 49 10.32 11.32 1.35
N ASN A 50 9.03 11.41 1.76
CA ASN A 50 8.20 10.22 1.86
C ASN A 50 8.04 9.57 0.48
N PRO A 51 7.97 8.23 0.42
CA PRO A 51 8.00 7.51 -0.85
C PRO A 51 6.64 7.36 -1.53
N ILE A 52 5.57 7.97 -1.01
CA ILE A 52 4.21 7.66 -1.46
C ILE A 52 3.98 8.06 -2.92
N THR A 53 4.46 9.23 -3.32
CA THR A 53 4.31 9.70 -4.70
C THR A 53 5.00 8.74 -5.68
N ASP A 54 6.23 8.31 -5.36
CA ASP A 54 6.97 7.37 -6.21
C ASP A 54 6.29 6.01 -6.26
N GLN A 55 5.78 5.53 -5.14
CA GLN A 55 5.04 4.27 -5.07
C GLN A 55 3.75 4.34 -5.88
N TYR A 56 3.03 5.45 -5.80
CA TYR A 56 1.82 5.67 -6.58
C TYR A 56 2.12 5.64 -8.09
N LYS A 57 3.17 6.33 -8.52
CA LYS A 57 3.59 6.35 -9.92
C LYS A 57 4.02 4.96 -10.39
N LEU A 58 4.74 4.22 -9.54
CA LEU A 58 5.15 2.86 -9.86
C LEU A 58 3.93 1.95 -10.07
N GLY A 59 2.92 2.06 -9.20
CA GLY A 59 1.67 1.32 -9.37
C GLY A 59 1.02 1.57 -10.72
N GLY A 60 0.96 2.83 -11.13
CA GLY A 60 0.41 3.18 -12.45
C GLY A 60 1.20 2.54 -13.59
N ARG A 61 2.52 2.54 -13.52
CA ARG A 61 3.38 1.92 -14.55
C ARG A 61 3.24 0.40 -14.58
N LEU A 62 2.94 -0.22 -13.45
CA LEU A 62 2.74 -1.68 -13.37
C LEU A 62 1.33 -2.13 -13.75
N GLY A 63 0.46 -1.19 -14.07
CA GLY A 63 -0.90 -1.50 -14.50
C GLY A 63 -1.89 -1.67 -13.36
N VAL A 64 -1.57 -1.19 -12.16
CA VAL A 64 -2.50 -1.23 -11.02
C VAL A 64 -3.64 -0.26 -11.27
N THR A 65 -4.88 -0.77 -11.24
CA THR A 65 -6.09 0.02 -11.46
C THR A 65 -7.01 0.06 -10.25
N GLY A 66 -6.66 -0.64 -9.19
CA GLY A 66 -7.44 -0.68 -7.95
C GLY A 66 -6.66 -1.36 -6.84
N THR A 67 -7.26 -1.42 -5.65
CA THR A 67 -6.62 -2.01 -4.47
C THR A 67 -7.54 -3.04 -3.82
N PRO A 68 -6.97 -4.08 -3.21
CA PRO A 68 -5.56 -4.44 -3.25
C PRO A 68 -5.11 -4.92 -4.63
N ALA A 69 -3.82 -4.82 -4.90
CA ALA A 69 -3.19 -5.43 -6.05
C ALA A 69 -1.93 -6.14 -5.56
N LEU A 70 -1.69 -7.34 -6.05
CA LEU A 70 -0.57 -8.17 -5.62
C LEU A 70 0.34 -8.41 -6.82
N ILE A 71 1.65 -8.34 -6.60
CA ILE A 71 2.63 -8.65 -7.65
C ILE A 71 3.57 -9.71 -7.10
N THR A 72 3.66 -10.83 -7.82
CA THR A 72 4.50 -11.95 -7.41
C THR A 72 5.96 -11.69 -7.75
N ALA A 73 6.85 -12.52 -7.21
CA ALA A 73 8.28 -12.45 -7.51
C ALA A 73 8.57 -12.64 -9.00
N GLU A 74 7.71 -13.34 -9.72
CA GLU A 74 7.83 -13.56 -11.17
C GLU A 74 7.23 -12.43 -11.99
N GLY A 75 6.66 -11.42 -11.34
CA GLY A 75 6.07 -10.26 -12.02
C GLY A 75 4.61 -10.42 -12.41
N GLU A 76 3.92 -11.47 -11.94
CA GLU A 76 2.50 -11.64 -12.21
C GLU A 76 1.67 -10.65 -11.40
N LEU A 77 0.78 -9.93 -12.06
CA LEU A 77 -0.18 -9.04 -11.39
C LEU A 77 -1.45 -9.82 -11.06
N ILE A 78 -1.79 -9.87 -9.77
CA ILE A 78 -3.05 -10.44 -9.29
C ILE A 78 -3.92 -9.28 -8.83
N PRO A 79 -4.93 -8.87 -9.62
CA PRO A 79 -5.80 -7.76 -9.24
C PRO A 79 -6.83 -8.21 -8.21
N GLY A 80 -7.08 -7.34 -7.23
CA GLY A 80 -8.13 -7.56 -6.24
C GLY A 80 -7.74 -8.49 -5.11
N TYR A 81 -8.68 -8.68 -4.19
CA TYR A 81 -8.48 -9.46 -2.98
C TYR A 81 -8.64 -10.96 -3.24
N LEU A 82 -7.76 -11.76 -2.64
CA LEU A 82 -7.89 -13.21 -2.57
C LEU A 82 -7.85 -13.65 -1.11
N PRO A 83 -8.74 -14.55 -0.68
CA PRO A 83 -8.61 -15.21 0.63
C PRO A 83 -7.28 -15.94 0.75
N ALA A 84 -6.79 -16.08 1.99
CA ALA A 84 -5.45 -16.63 2.24
C ALA A 84 -5.24 -18.02 1.62
N ASP A 85 -6.24 -18.90 1.68
CA ASP A 85 -6.12 -20.24 1.10
C ASP A 85 -5.98 -20.21 -0.42
N LYS A 86 -6.74 -19.35 -1.08
CA LYS A 86 -6.65 -19.19 -2.55
C LYS A 86 -5.34 -18.53 -2.96
N LEU A 87 -4.91 -17.54 -2.19
CA LEU A 87 -3.63 -16.88 -2.45
C LEU A 87 -2.46 -17.86 -2.29
N ALA A 88 -2.50 -18.70 -1.25
CA ALA A 88 -1.47 -19.73 -1.03
C ALA A 88 -1.36 -20.66 -2.23
N LYS A 89 -2.50 -21.13 -2.76
CA LYS A 89 -2.52 -21.97 -3.96
C LYS A 89 -1.93 -21.25 -5.17
N ARG A 90 -2.30 -19.98 -5.34
CA ARG A 90 -1.83 -19.17 -6.47
C ARG A 90 -0.30 -18.97 -6.41
N LEU A 91 0.27 -18.90 -5.22
CA LEU A 91 1.71 -18.74 -5.00
C LEU A 91 2.45 -20.07 -4.95
N GLY A 92 1.77 -21.19 -5.04
CA GLY A 92 2.39 -22.51 -4.98
C GLY A 92 2.79 -22.98 -3.58
N LEU A 93 2.11 -22.44 -2.57
CA LEU A 93 2.42 -22.78 -1.18
C LEU A 93 1.58 -23.93 -0.66
#